data_a72cae8aaa17fe69c0619903ffa7d00c
#
_entry.id   a72cae8aaa17fe69c0619903ffa7d00c
#
_cell.length_a   1.000
_cell.length_b   1.000
_cell.length_c   1.000
_cell.angle_alpha   90.00
_cell.angle_beta   90.00
_cell.angle_gamma   90.00
#
_symmetry.space_group_name_H-M   'P 1'
#
loop_
_entity.id
_entity.type
_entity.pdbx_description
1 polymer ?
#
loop_
_entity_poly.entity_id
_entity_poly.type
_entity_poly.pdbx_seq_one_letter_code
_entity_poly.pdbx_strand_id
1 'polypeptide(L)'
;RQRQMCIRDSANVTLDKWGASRSAGGVSISPYDLLTLSELVRCYGSNGKNQIIPESWIDDFINFKDNKCYLNQDKLERFPNGNYRSKWYQTGFKDNEFCAIGIHGQNIWINPKRELTIIRMSSASDPINIKTEELMFSVFKQISNSL
;
A
#
# COMPACT_ATOMS: atom_id res chain seq x y z
N ARG A 1 22.75 -26.45 -3.40
CA ARG A 1 21.44 -26.10 -3.97
C ARG A 1 21.58 -24.73 -4.64
N GLN A 2 21.77 -24.75 -5.95
CA GLN A 2 21.66 -23.53 -6.75
C GLN A 2 20.22 -23.01 -6.60
N ARG A 3 20.07 -21.87 -5.98
CA ARG A 3 18.83 -21.08 -6.10
C ARG A 3 18.79 -20.61 -7.56
N GLN A 4 17.88 -21.14 -8.34
CA GLN A 4 17.45 -20.43 -9.55
C GLN A 4 16.92 -19.09 -9.07
N MET A 5 17.71 -18.04 -9.22
CA MET A 5 17.23 -16.68 -9.09
C MET A 5 16.27 -16.47 -10.26
N CYS A 6 14.99 -16.65 -10.00
CA CYS A 6 13.97 -16.07 -10.85
C CYS A 6 14.24 -14.57 -10.86
N ILE A 7 14.48 -13.98 -12.02
CA ILE A 7 14.83 -12.57 -12.26
C ILE A 7 13.76 -11.60 -11.71
N ARG A 8 12.68 -12.11 -11.12
CA ARG A 8 11.55 -11.38 -10.53
C ARG A 8 11.31 -11.65 -9.05
N ASP A 9 12.20 -12.31 -8.37
CA ASP A 9 12.06 -12.62 -6.94
C ASP A 9 13.14 -11.87 -6.16
N SER A 10 12.93 -10.57 -5.99
CA SER A 10 13.83 -9.71 -5.22
C SER A 10 13.30 -9.39 -3.82
N ALA A 11 12.16 -9.95 -3.41
CA ALA A 11 11.61 -9.70 -2.10
C ALA A 11 12.34 -10.50 -1.02
N ASN A 12 12.87 -9.80 -0.02
CA ASN A 12 13.47 -10.38 1.18
C ASN A 12 12.67 -9.94 2.39
N VAL A 13 12.39 -10.88 3.29
CA VAL A 13 11.68 -10.61 4.54
C VAL A 13 12.61 -10.84 5.70
N THR A 14 12.69 -9.88 6.61
CA THR A 14 13.45 -10.05 7.86
C THR A 14 12.74 -11.04 8.76
N LEU A 15 13.54 -11.91 9.36
CA LEU A 15 13.07 -12.90 10.34
C LEU A 15 13.37 -12.42 11.75
N ASP A 16 12.57 -12.84 12.70
CA ASP A 16 12.84 -12.67 14.10
C ASP A 16 13.86 -13.75 14.59
N LYS A 17 14.19 -13.72 15.87
CA LYS A 17 15.17 -14.67 16.47
C LYS A 17 14.69 -16.13 16.45
N TRP A 18 13.41 -16.38 16.19
CA TRP A 18 12.85 -17.73 16.08
C TRP A 18 12.60 -18.16 14.63
N GLY A 19 12.97 -17.32 13.67
CA GLY A 19 12.80 -17.61 12.24
C GLY A 19 11.43 -17.26 11.69
N ALA A 20 10.57 -16.59 12.45
CA ALA A 20 9.27 -16.13 11.97
C ALA A 20 9.41 -14.81 11.18
N SER A 21 8.67 -14.67 10.09
CA SER A 21 8.68 -13.45 9.30
C SER A 21 7.99 -12.30 10.02
N ARG A 22 8.59 -11.12 9.96
CA ARG A 22 8.01 -9.91 10.54
C ARG A 22 6.87 -9.40 9.66
N SER A 23 5.64 -9.60 10.12
CA SER A 23 4.44 -9.19 9.38
C SER A 23 4.15 -7.68 9.41
N ALA A 24 4.77 -6.94 10.35
CA ALA A 24 4.54 -5.50 10.51
C ALA A 24 5.49 -4.61 9.69
N GLY A 25 6.47 -5.21 9.00
CA GLY A 25 7.47 -4.51 8.22
C GLY A 25 8.70 -5.39 7.97
N GLY A 26 9.77 -4.78 7.43
CA GLY A 26 11.00 -5.52 7.16
C GLY A 26 10.97 -6.32 5.86
N VAL A 27 10.12 -5.94 4.93
CA VAL A 27 10.17 -6.42 3.55
C VAL A 27 11.09 -5.49 2.76
N SER A 28 12.12 -6.05 2.15
CA SER A 28 12.96 -5.38 1.15
C SER A 28 12.59 -5.93 -0.22
N ILE A 29 12.20 -5.06 -1.12
CA ILE A 29 11.66 -5.43 -2.43
C ILE A 29 12.11 -4.40 -3.48
N SER A 30 12.30 -4.81 -4.72
CA SER A 30 12.57 -3.86 -5.80
C SER A 30 11.34 -2.98 -6.10
N PRO A 31 11.53 -1.74 -6.58
CA PRO A 31 10.39 -0.90 -6.99
C PRO A 31 9.50 -1.58 -8.04
N TYR A 32 10.12 -2.33 -8.95
CA TYR A 32 9.41 -3.03 -10.01
C TYR A 32 8.52 -4.16 -9.49
N ASP A 33 9.04 -4.98 -8.56
CA ASP A 33 8.25 -6.07 -7.97
C ASP A 33 7.15 -5.51 -7.06
N LEU A 34 7.43 -4.40 -6.35
CA LEU A 34 6.42 -3.72 -5.56
C LEU A 34 5.30 -3.15 -6.45
N LEU A 35 5.64 -2.60 -7.62
CA LEU A 35 4.66 -2.16 -8.61
C LEU A 35 3.82 -3.34 -9.11
N THR A 36 4.44 -4.46 -9.45
CA THR A 36 3.75 -5.66 -9.90
C THR A 36 2.76 -6.20 -8.87
N LEU A 37 3.16 -6.22 -7.59
CA LEU A 37 2.27 -6.58 -6.49
C LEU A 37 1.12 -5.59 -6.34
N SER A 38 1.41 -4.30 -6.45
CA SER A 38 0.41 -3.25 -6.33
C SER A 38 -0.60 -3.27 -7.48
N GLU A 39 -0.15 -3.55 -8.70
CA GLU A 39 -1.02 -3.77 -9.85
C GLU A 39 -1.92 -5.00 -9.67
N LEU A 40 -1.40 -6.08 -9.08
CA LEU A 40 -2.22 -7.23 -8.74
C LEU A 40 -3.35 -6.85 -7.77
N VAL A 41 -3.06 -6.01 -6.77
CA VAL A 41 -4.07 -5.49 -5.84
C VAL A 41 -5.06 -4.57 -6.57
N ARG A 42 -4.58 -3.67 -7.44
CA ARG A 42 -5.44 -2.79 -8.25
C ARG A 42 -6.41 -3.58 -9.13
N CYS A 43 -5.94 -4.69 -9.68
CA CYS A 43 -6.74 -5.61 -10.51
C CYS A 43 -7.53 -6.65 -9.67
N TYR A 44 -7.87 -6.32 -8.43
CA TYR A 44 -8.66 -7.18 -7.54
C TYR A 44 -8.10 -8.60 -7.38
N GLY A 45 -6.78 -8.70 -7.37
CA GLY A 45 -6.06 -9.95 -7.16
C GLY A 45 -5.92 -10.85 -8.39
N SER A 46 -6.35 -10.39 -9.55
CA SER A 46 -6.21 -11.11 -10.83
C SER A 46 -4.98 -10.66 -11.59
N ASN A 47 -4.24 -11.61 -12.16
CA ASN A 47 -3.17 -11.33 -13.11
C ASN A 47 -3.62 -11.42 -14.58
N GLY A 48 -4.93 -11.40 -14.82
CA GLY A 48 -5.54 -11.56 -16.14
C GLY A 48 -5.70 -13.01 -16.60
N LYS A 49 -5.03 -13.97 -15.93
CA LYS A 49 -5.15 -15.40 -16.22
C LYS A 49 -5.70 -16.18 -15.03
N ASN A 50 -5.25 -15.83 -13.84
CA ASN A 50 -5.59 -16.52 -12.61
C ASN A 50 -5.93 -15.51 -11.51
N GLN A 51 -6.84 -15.89 -10.62
CA GLN A 51 -7.08 -15.19 -9.37
C GLN A 51 -6.01 -15.63 -8.36
N ILE A 52 -5.09 -14.71 -8.01
CA ILE A 52 -3.96 -14.95 -7.11
C ILE A 52 -4.31 -14.58 -5.67
N ILE A 53 -4.98 -13.45 -5.50
CA ILE A 53 -5.50 -12.98 -4.21
C ILE A 53 -7.03 -13.05 -4.29
N PRO A 54 -7.72 -13.63 -3.30
CA PRO A 54 -9.18 -13.64 -3.32
C PRO A 54 -9.76 -12.22 -3.45
N GLU A 55 -10.64 -12.01 -4.43
CA GLU A 55 -11.30 -10.73 -4.66
C GLU A 55 -12.02 -10.25 -3.39
N SER A 56 -12.67 -11.16 -2.67
CA SER A 56 -13.37 -10.86 -1.43
C SER A 56 -12.46 -10.26 -0.34
N TRP A 57 -11.16 -10.60 -0.33
CA TRP A 57 -10.22 -10.02 0.61
C TRP A 57 -9.89 -8.55 0.27
N ILE A 58 -9.78 -8.24 -1.03
CA ILE A 58 -9.54 -6.88 -1.49
C ILE A 58 -10.78 -6.02 -1.29
N ASP A 59 -11.94 -6.57 -1.62
CA ASP A 59 -13.24 -5.94 -1.44
C ASP A 59 -13.52 -5.61 0.04
N ASP A 60 -13.11 -6.48 0.95
CA ASP A 60 -13.25 -6.29 2.40
C ASP A 60 -12.53 -5.01 2.89
N PHE A 61 -11.36 -4.66 2.39
CA PHE A 61 -10.69 -3.43 2.83
C PHE A 61 -11.04 -2.20 1.99
N ILE A 62 -11.43 -2.35 0.73
CA ILE A 62 -11.87 -1.22 -0.10
C ILE A 62 -13.25 -0.72 0.33
N ASN A 63 -14.17 -1.63 0.65
CA ASN A 63 -15.57 -1.33 0.96
C ASN A 63 -15.89 -1.34 2.46
N PHE A 64 -14.88 -1.45 3.31
CA PHE A 64 -15.06 -1.45 4.77
C PHE A 64 -15.60 -0.11 5.26
N LYS A 65 -16.73 -0.14 6.00
CA LYS A 65 -17.44 1.09 6.42
C LYS A 65 -17.33 1.43 7.89
N ASP A 66 -16.95 0.48 8.74
CA ASP A 66 -16.79 0.76 10.18
C ASP A 66 -15.44 1.42 10.45
N ASN A 67 -15.48 2.74 10.64
CA ASN A 67 -14.29 3.55 10.90
C ASN A 67 -14.09 3.93 12.38
N LYS A 68 -14.90 3.39 13.30
CA LYS A 68 -14.84 3.77 14.72
C LYS A 68 -13.46 3.61 15.34
N CYS A 69 -12.78 2.50 15.02
CA CYS A 69 -11.41 2.28 15.51
C CYS A 69 -10.39 3.23 14.87
N TYR A 70 -10.60 3.66 13.62
CA TYR A 70 -9.72 4.57 12.92
C TYR A 70 -9.85 6.00 13.44
N LEU A 71 -11.07 6.49 13.63
CA LEU A 71 -11.35 7.86 14.12
C LEU A 71 -10.96 8.06 15.58
N ASN A 72 -10.91 6.99 16.38
CA ASN A 72 -10.50 7.06 17.79
C ASN A 72 -8.97 7.04 18.00
N GLN A 73 -8.17 6.99 16.93
CA GLN A 73 -6.72 7.08 17.04
C GLN A 73 -6.26 8.53 17.03
N ASP A 74 -6.13 9.10 18.19
CA ASP A 74 -5.97 10.53 18.55
C ASP A 74 -4.88 11.35 17.84
N LYS A 75 -4.14 10.86 16.86
CA LYS A 75 -2.95 11.62 16.41
C LYS A 75 -2.58 11.56 14.92
N LEU A 76 -3.24 10.80 14.08
CA LEU A 76 -2.83 10.67 12.69
C LEU A 76 -4.04 10.60 11.74
N GLU A 77 -4.90 11.61 11.80
CA GLU A 77 -5.98 11.76 10.82
C GLU A 77 -5.43 12.12 9.43
N ARG A 78 -4.71 11.17 8.84
CA ARG A 78 -4.20 11.33 7.47
C ARG A 78 -5.32 11.50 6.45
N PHE A 79 -6.45 10.86 6.73
CA PHE A 79 -7.63 10.86 5.88
C PHE A 79 -8.90 10.98 6.73
N PRO A 80 -9.41 12.22 6.97
CA PRO A 80 -10.55 12.43 7.86
C PRO A 80 -11.82 11.65 7.49
N ASN A 81 -12.04 11.38 6.20
CA ASN A 81 -13.14 10.58 5.69
C ASN A 81 -12.71 9.16 5.30
N GLY A 82 -11.54 8.76 5.72
CA GLY A 82 -10.95 7.50 5.38
C GLY A 82 -11.24 6.40 6.39
N ASN A 83 -10.53 5.31 6.21
CA ASN A 83 -10.58 4.15 7.07
C ASN A 83 -9.26 3.37 6.99
N TYR A 84 -9.07 2.38 7.89
CA TYR A 84 -7.89 1.52 7.87
C TYR A 84 -8.29 0.08 8.12
N ARG A 85 -7.93 -0.81 7.20
CA ARG A 85 -8.16 -2.25 7.33
C ARG A 85 -7.13 -3.04 6.53
N SER A 86 -6.71 -4.18 7.06
CA SER A 86 -5.81 -5.12 6.38
C SER A 86 -4.50 -4.49 5.86
N LYS A 87 -3.96 -3.51 6.60
CA LYS A 87 -2.77 -2.71 6.25
C LYS A 87 -2.96 -1.68 5.14
N TRP A 88 -4.18 -1.46 4.68
CA TRP A 88 -4.53 -0.45 3.70
C TRP A 88 -5.35 0.68 4.32
N TYR A 89 -5.08 1.90 3.88
CA TYR A 89 -5.85 3.09 4.19
C TYR A 89 -6.81 3.38 3.04
N GLN A 90 -8.09 3.47 3.33
CA GLN A 90 -9.03 4.13 2.43
C GLN A 90 -8.83 5.64 2.57
N THR A 91 -8.71 6.36 1.46
CA THR A 91 -8.48 7.81 1.51
C THR A 91 -9.74 8.63 1.76
N GLY A 92 -10.92 8.07 1.52
CA GLY A 92 -12.18 8.78 1.53
C GLY A 92 -12.34 9.77 0.37
N PHE A 93 -11.44 9.78 -0.60
CA PHE A 93 -11.54 10.59 -1.81
C PHE A 93 -12.45 9.92 -2.85
N LYS A 94 -12.68 10.64 -3.97
CA LYS A 94 -13.40 10.07 -5.10
C LYS A 94 -12.70 8.82 -5.63
N ASP A 95 -13.46 7.99 -6.31
CA ASP A 95 -12.95 6.83 -7.04
C ASP A 95 -12.45 5.68 -6.16
N ASN A 96 -12.78 5.67 -4.86
CA ASN A 96 -12.37 4.65 -3.89
C ASN A 96 -10.82 4.43 -3.86
N GLU A 97 -10.08 5.53 -3.93
CA GLU A 97 -8.64 5.49 -3.80
C GLU A 97 -8.22 4.94 -2.44
N PHE A 98 -7.17 4.14 -2.44
CA PHE A 98 -6.60 3.59 -1.21
C PHE A 98 -5.06 3.55 -1.29
N CYS A 99 -4.42 3.44 -0.15
CA CYS A 99 -2.97 3.47 -0.10
C CYS A 99 -2.40 2.62 1.03
N ALA A 100 -1.12 2.27 0.89
CA ALA A 100 -0.31 1.74 1.97
C ALA A 100 0.78 2.76 2.32
N ILE A 101 1.03 2.93 3.62
CA ILE A 101 1.99 3.90 4.14
C ILE A 101 3.01 3.17 4.99
N GLY A 102 4.27 3.30 4.63
CA GLY A 102 5.40 2.81 5.39
C GLY A 102 6.22 3.95 5.99
N ILE A 103 7.02 3.63 7.00
CA ILE A 103 7.96 4.59 7.59
C ILE A 103 9.00 5.07 6.58
N HIS A 104 9.65 6.19 6.89
CA HIS A 104 10.67 6.83 6.04
C HIS A 104 10.17 7.20 4.64
N GLY A 105 8.85 7.40 4.49
CA GLY A 105 8.23 7.88 3.26
C GLY A 105 7.99 6.82 2.18
N GLN A 106 7.84 5.56 2.54
CA GLN A 106 7.39 4.52 1.61
C GLN A 106 5.89 4.64 1.37
N ASN A 107 5.45 4.69 0.12
CA ASN A 107 4.03 4.78 -0.20
C ASN A 107 3.67 3.93 -1.42
N ILE A 108 2.49 3.35 -1.35
CA ILE A 108 1.75 2.82 -2.50
C ILE A 108 0.43 3.57 -2.54
N TRP A 109 0.09 4.14 -3.70
CA TRP A 109 -1.19 4.81 -3.92
C TRP A 109 -1.88 4.17 -5.11
N ILE A 110 -3.13 3.77 -4.94
CA ILE A 110 -3.89 3.04 -5.96
C ILE A 110 -5.23 3.73 -6.19
N ASN A 111 -5.53 4.01 -7.46
CA ASN A 111 -6.84 4.42 -7.93
C ASN A 111 -7.34 3.40 -8.97
N PRO A 112 -8.19 2.44 -8.59
CA PRO A 112 -8.65 1.41 -9.50
C PRO A 112 -9.45 1.95 -10.69
N LYS A 113 -10.25 3.00 -10.47
CA LYS A 113 -11.11 3.57 -11.51
C LYS A 113 -10.32 4.30 -12.58
N ARG A 114 -9.17 4.89 -12.22
CA ARG A 114 -8.27 5.59 -13.14
C ARG A 114 -7.12 4.72 -13.63
N GLU A 115 -7.14 3.45 -13.30
CA GLU A 115 -6.10 2.49 -13.64
C GLU A 115 -4.69 2.96 -13.24
N LEU A 116 -4.61 3.65 -12.08
CA LEU A 116 -3.38 4.28 -11.61
C LEU A 116 -2.82 3.57 -10.39
N THR A 117 -1.52 3.30 -10.45
CA THR A 117 -0.71 2.91 -9.29
C THR A 117 0.52 3.80 -9.21
N ILE A 118 0.75 4.41 -8.05
CA ILE A 118 1.94 5.20 -7.76
C ILE A 118 2.72 4.51 -6.65
N ILE A 119 4.02 4.33 -6.87
CA ILE A 119 4.95 3.86 -5.85
C ILE A 119 5.95 4.96 -5.55
N ARG A 120 6.12 5.24 -4.28
CA ARG A 120 7.20 6.07 -3.77
C ARG A 120 8.08 5.26 -2.84
N MET A 121 9.34 5.17 -3.18
CA MET A 121 10.38 4.69 -2.28
C MET A 121 11.26 5.86 -1.86
N SER A 122 11.58 5.93 -0.59
CA SER A 122 12.31 7.06 0.00
C SER A 122 13.18 6.59 1.15
N SER A 123 14.21 7.35 1.45
CA SER A 123 15.10 7.18 2.59
C SER A 123 15.08 8.44 3.48
N ALA A 124 13.87 8.94 3.78
CA ALA A 124 13.72 10.09 4.67
C ALA A 124 14.36 9.81 6.04
N SER A 125 15.02 10.82 6.63
CA SER A 125 15.66 10.69 7.95
C SER A 125 14.66 10.37 9.05
N ASP A 126 13.50 11.02 9.00
CA ASP A 126 12.45 10.84 9.99
C ASP A 126 11.52 9.68 9.61
N PRO A 127 11.22 8.77 10.54
CA PRO A 127 10.29 7.68 10.29
C PRO A 127 8.90 8.17 9.89
N ILE A 128 8.45 9.27 10.49
CA ILE A 128 7.16 9.91 10.23
C ILE A 128 7.40 11.42 10.14
N ASN A 129 7.02 12.01 9.02
CA ASN A 129 7.03 13.47 8.83
C ASN A 129 5.70 13.90 8.19
N ILE A 130 4.79 14.37 9.01
CA ILE A 130 3.41 14.70 8.62
C ILE A 130 3.39 15.72 7.47
N LYS A 131 4.21 16.78 7.54
CA LYS A 131 4.24 17.81 6.47
C LYS A 131 4.65 17.25 5.13
N THR A 132 5.64 16.35 5.11
CA THR A 132 6.08 15.67 3.90
C THR A 132 5.02 14.70 3.39
N GLU A 133 4.32 13.99 4.29
CA GLU A 133 3.22 13.10 3.92
C GLU A 133 2.06 13.87 3.28
N GLU A 134 1.61 14.96 3.89
CA GLU A 134 0.54 15.82 3.36
C GLU A 134 0.88 16.37 1.96
N LEU A 135 2.11 16.84 1.78
CA LEU A 135 2.58 17.29 0.48
C LEU A 135 2.53 16.14 -0.55
N MET A 136 3.02 14.97 -0.19
CA MET A 136 3.02 13.81 -1.09
C MET A 136 1.61 13.35 -1.45
N PHE A 137 0.68 13.31 -0.49
CA PHE A 137 -0.71 12.96 -0.77
C PHE A 137 -1.39 14.00 -1.67
N SER A 138 -1.07 15.29 -1.52
CA SER A 138 -1.56 16.32 -2.43
C SER A 138 -1.05 16.10 -3.86
N VAL A 139 0.22 15.74 -4.02
CA VAL A 139 0.82 15.40 -5.33
C VAL A 139 0.16 14.17 -5.94
N PHE A 140 0.01 13.07 -5.18
CA PHE A 140 -0.64 11.86 -5.66
C PHE A 140 -2.07 12.11 -6.11
N LYS A 141 -2.81 12.91 -5.34
CA LYS A 141 -4.17 13.35 -5.69
C LYS A 141 -4.20 14.19 -6.97
N GLN A 142 -3.24 15.10 -7.15
CA GLN A 142 -3.15 15.89 -8.38
C GLN A 142 -2.86 15.00 -9.59
N ILE A 143 -1.92 14.07 -9.48
CA ILE A 143 -1.65 13.10 -10.55
C ILE A 143 -2.91 12.29 -10.86
N SER A 144 -3.58 11.76 -9.83
CA SER A 144 -4.81 10.99 -10.00
C SER A 144 -5.92 11.80 -10.69
N ASN A 145 -6.03 13.09 -10.41
CA ASN A 145 -7.04 13.94 -11.01
C ASN A 145 -6.70 14.39 -12.44
N SER A 146 -5.45 14.29 -12.86
CA SER A 146 -5.00 14.71 -14.19
C SER A 146 -5.19 13.64 -15.27
N LEU A 147 -5.49 12.41 -14.86
CA LEU A 147 -5.79 11.26 -15.72
C LEU A 147 -7.31 11.06 -15.85
#